data_53571ad97ea108b885fb727a6435fafe
#
_entry.id   53571ad97ea108b885fb727a6435fafe
#
_cell.length_a   1.000
_cell.length_b   1.000
_cell.length_c   1.000
_cell.angle_alpha   90.00
_cell.angle_beta   90.00
_cell.angle_gamma   90.00
#
_symmetry.space_group_name_H-M   'P 1'
#
loop_
_entity.id
_entity.type
_entity.pdbx_description
1 polymer ?
#
loop_
_entity_poly.entity_id
_entity_poly.type
_entity_poly.pdbx_seq_one_letter_code
_entity_poly.pdbx_strand_id
1 'polypeptide(L)'
;MKNRVVLLVCALLVALASCSKKNNITVEDTEPVVDVEALQEPVPEPDRFVSALVLSPSTKLYLQGRDNEMHSIFNLKNNDSIEILLEKDSDEPDRNLDNGTYLHAVYDSVDFWIPESDIALSSESAIVIFDAALYEDAQLLSPKTDGLTKLKFGTIVARNPQSENQESEPQSYENIFYYDSSKKIVQSGFIKPGNTSDKDDDIEVLKIVEQLKVTKKAVDRNNLFARAEKYNPSPLVKAALDDQMVEKLSYNYEEVVKSLQKQLYGVHVNELLTVDQSKDPFAN
;
A
#
# COMPACT_ATOMS: atom_id res chain seq x y z
N MET A 1 -34.32 -5.02 6.10
CA MET A 1 -34.51 -4.50 7.48
C MET A 1 -33.60 -3.32 7.84
N LYS A 2 -33.11 -2.52 6.86
CA LYS A 2 -32.18 -1.40 7.12
C LYS A 2 -32.81 0.00 7.12
N ASN A 3 -34.08 0.16 6.82
CA ASN A 3 -34.71 1.48 6.65
C ASN A 3 -35.62 1.94 7.82
N ARG A 4 -35.61 1.24 8.96
CA ARG A 4 -36.46 1.63 10.12
C ARG A 4 -35.71 2.34 11.25
N VAL A 5 -34.39 2.36 11.22
CA VAL A 5 -33.58 2.98 12.31
C VAL A 5 -33.33 4.48 12.05
N VAL A 6 -33.33 4.94 10.80
CA VAL A 6 -33.05 6.34 10.45
C VAL A 6 -34.23 7.28 10.79
N LEU A 7 -35.46 6.79 10.90
CA LEU A 7 -36.66 7.61 11.14
C LEU A 7 -36.89 7.95 12.63
N LEU A 8 -36.19 7.31 13.56
CA LEU A 8 -36.38 7.50 15.00
C LEU A 8 -35.46 8.59 15.60
N VAL A 9 -34.39 8.97 14.89
CA VAL A 9 -33.44 10.00 15.36
C VAL A 9 -33.90 11.42 15.00
N CYS A 10 -34.70 11.59 13.94
CA CYS A 10 -35.21 12.91 13.52
C CYS A 10 -36.41 13.42 14.35
N ALA A 11 -37.08 12.59 15.13
CA ALA A 11 -38.26 12.99 15.90
C ALA A 11 -37.93 13.60 17.28
N LEU A 12 -36.67 13.57 17.74
CA LEU A 12 -36.28 14.04 19.09
C LEU A 12 -35.75 15.47 19.13
N LEU A 13 -35.58 16.14 18.00
CA LEU A 13 -34.97 17.49 17.88
C LEU A 13 -35.98 18.65 17.75
N VAL A 14 -37.29 18.41 17.76
CA VAL A 14 -38.30 19.48 17.56
C VAL A 14 -38.98 19.94 18.85
N ALA A 15 -38.66 19.38 20.04
CA ALA A 15 -39.43 19.64 21.29
C ALA A 15 -38.83 20.71 22.21
N LEU A 16 -37.83 21.51 21.83
CA LEU A 16 -37.18 22.48 22.73
C LEU A 16 -37.26 23.95 22.29
N ALA A 17 -38.21 24.31 21.47
CA ALA A 17 -38.43 25.74 21.09
C ALA A 17 -39.84 26.19 21.44
N SER A 18 -40.13 26.46 22.72
CA SER A 18 -41.25 27.37 23.08
C SER A 18 -41.24 27.65 24.56
N CYS A 19 -40.73 28.80 24.95
CA CYS A 19 -41.24 29.60 26.09
C CYS A 19 -40.48 30.94 26.14
N SER A 20 -40.99 31.93 25.39
CA SER A 20 -40.59 33.32 25.59
C SER A 20 -41.72 34.01 26.37
N LYS A 21 -41.51 34.44 27.60
CA LYS A 21 -42.38 35.34 28.36
C LYS A 21 -41.68 36.69 28.46
N LYS A 22 -42.33 37.70 27.81
CA LYS A 22 -42.03 39.12 27.96
C LYS A 22 -42.24 39.54 29.43
N ASN A 23 -41.27 40.18 30.03
CA ASN A 23 -41.47 41.14 31.10
C ASN A 23 -40.63 42.39 30.79
N ASN A 24 -41.31 43.51 30.54
CA ASN A 24 -40.72 44.83 30.54
C ASN A 24 -40.48 45.26 31.97
N ILE A 25 -39.24 45.54 32.33
CA ILE A 25 -38.89 46.37 33.49
C ILE A 25 -37.84 47.35 33.00
N THR A 26 -38.20 48.63 33.00
CA THR A 26 -37.30 49.75 32.77
C THR A 26 -36.61 50.03 34.13
N VAL A 27 -35.30 49.85 34.18
CA VAL A 27 -34.47 50.47 35.24
C VAL A 27 -33.20 50.97 34.54
N GLU A 28 -33.03 52.28 34.56
CA GLU A 28 -31.79 52.98 34.34
C GLU A 28 -30.86 52.66 35.52
N ASP A 29 -29.79 51.94 35.27
CA ASP A 29 -28.62 51.98 36.12
C ASP A 29 -27.37 51.80 35.28
N THR A 30 -26.54 52.83 35.35
CA THR A 30 -25.24 52.95 34.73
C THR A 30 -24.28 51.99 35.47
N GLU A 31 -24.10 50.79 34.98
CA GLU A 31 -22.99 49.93 35.42
C GLU A 31 -21.78 50.11 34.48
N PRO A 32 -20.56 50.08 35.02
CA PRO A 32 -19.35 50.24 34.21
C PRO A 32 -19.23 49.07 33.23
N VAL A 33 -19.03 49.41 31.96
CA VAL A 33 -18.62 48.44 30.95
C VAL A 33 -17.31 47.83 31.37
N VAL A 34 -17.39 46.71 32.06
CA VAL A 34 -16.24 45.80 32.19
C VAL A 34 -16.10 45.17 30.79
N ASP A 35 -15.09 45.61 30.07
CA ASP A 35 -14.58 44.91 28.89
C ASP A 35 -14.16 43.51 29.35
N VAL A 36 -15.10 42.58 29.32
CA VAL A 36 -14.79 41.18 29.40
C VAL A 36 -14.25 40.84 28.00
N GLU A 37 -12.96 41.15 27.76
CA GLU A 37 -12.20 40.38 26.80
C GLU A 37 -12.38 38.94 27.25
N ALA A 38 -13.37 38.27 26.68
CA ALA A 38 -13.53 36.86 26.82
C ALA A 38 -12.18 36.25 26.48
N LEU A 39 -11.48 35.72 27.46
CA LEU A 39 -10.38 34.81 27.28
C LEU A 39 -10.95 33.66 26.45
N GLN A 40 -10.95 33.84 25.11
CA GLN A 40 -11.17 32.73 24.20
C GLN A 40 -10.01 31.81 24.46
N GLU A 41 -10.30 30.71 25.16
CA GLU A 41 -9.32 29.61 25.21
C GLU A 41 -8.87 29.37 23.77
N PRO A 42 -7.57 29.32 23.52
CA PRO A 42 -7.07 29.09 22.17
C PRO A 42 -7.72 27.79 21.67
N VAL A 43 -8.46 27.87 20.59
CA VAL A 43 -9.01 26.69 19.92
C VAL A 43 -7.81 25.81 19.60
N PRO A 44 -7.77 24.57 20.06
CA PRO A 44 -6.64 23.69 19.79
C PRO A 44 -6.47 23.61 18.27
N GLU A 45 -5.25 23.88 17.81
CA GLU A 45 -4.91 23.73 16.38
C GLU A 45 -5.18 22.27 15.97
N PRO A 46 -5.77 22.06 14.79
CA PRO A 46 -6.00 20.70 14.30
C PRO A 46 -4.68 19.97 14.12
N ASP A 47 -4.67 18.69 14.45
CA ASP A 47 -3.54 17.82 14.22
C ASP A 47 -3.16 17.84 12.75
N ARG A 48 -1.86 17.87 12.46
CA ARG A 48 -1.31 17.89 11.11
C ARG A 48 -0.72 16.51 10.81
N PHE A 49 -0.94 16.03 9.60
CA PHE A 49 -0.51 14.72 9.18
C PHE A 49 0.28 14.80 7.88
N VAL A 50 1.15 13.85 7.70
CA VAL A 50 1.84 13.57 6.44
C VAL A 50 1.56 12.13 6.02
N SER A 51 1.30 11.92 4.74
CA SER A 51 1.12 10.58 4.21
C SER A 51 2.44 9.81 4.21
N ALA A 52 2.37 8.51 4.47
CA ALA A 52 3.51 7.61 4.36
C ALA A 52 3.09 6.31 3.66
N LEU A 53 4.04 5.70 2.98
CA LEU A 53 3.87 4.44 2.28
C LEU A 53 4.68 3.35 2.97
N VAL A 54 4.06 2.23 3.29
CA VAL A 54 4.74 1.05 3.80
C VAL A 54 5.51 0.36 2.67
N LEU A 55 6.83 0.24 2.80
CA LEU A 55 7.70 -0.43 1.83
C LEU A 55 8.23 -1.77 2.32
N SER A 56 8.20 -2.02 3.63
CA SER A 56 8.51 -3.34 4.19
C SER A 56 7.49 -4.38 3.71
N PRO A 57 7.90 -5.63 3.45
CA PRO A 57 6.97 -6.72 3.09
C PRO A 57 5.90 -6.99 4.14
N SER A 58 6.21 -6.71 5.40
CA SER A 58 5.28 -6.80 6.53
C SER A 58 5.80 -5.92 7.66
N THR A 59 5.01 -4.95 8.05
CA THR A 59 5.33 -4.06 9.17
C THR A 59 4.27 -4.16 10.24
N LYS A 60 4.65 -3.96 11.49
CA LYS A 60 3.74 -4.06 12.63
C LYS A 60 3.34 -2.68 13.10
N LEU A 61 2.06 -2.51 13.41
CA LEU A 61 1.56 -1.41 14.20
C LEU A 61 1.56 -1.78 15.68
N TYR A 62 1.98 -0.85 16.51
CA TYR A 62 2.12 -1.05 17.97
C TYR A 62 1.24 -0.06 18.73
N LEU A 63 0.65 -0.54 19.83
CA LEU A 63 0.10 0.31 20.87
C LEU A 63 1.10 0.38 22.02
N GLN A 64 1.29 1.58 22.56
CA GLN A 64 2.06 1.76 23.78
C GLN A 64 1.19 1.46 25.00
N GLY A 65 1.60 0.47 25.79
CA GLY A 65 0.93 0.11 27.04
C GLY A 65 1.18 1.13 28.14
N ARG A 66 0.46 0.97 29.26
CA ARG A 66 0.65 1.83 30.47
C ARG A 66 2.01 1.66 31.13
N ASP A 67 2.70 0.58 30.84
CA ASP A 67 4.05 0.20 31.25
C ASP A 67 5.14 0.72 30.30
N ASN A 68 4.77 1.53 29.31
CA ASN A 68 5.61 1.98 28.19
C ASN A 68 6.09 0.85 27.27
N GLU A 69 5.56 -0.36 27.37
CA GLU A 69 5.88 -1.43 26.45
C GLU A 69 5.09 -1.31 25.13
N MET A 70 5.74 -1.67 24.03
CA MET A 70 5.14 -1.67 22.70
C MET A 70 4.50 -3.02 22.38
N HIS A 71 3.18 -3.06 22.24
CA HIS A 71 2.42 -4.26 21.94
C HIS A 71 1.99 -4.27 20.47
N SER A 72 2.50 -5.24 19.71
CA SER A 72 2.09 -5.43 18.30
C SER A 72 0.63 -5.87 18.22
N ILE A 73 -0.17 -5.11 17.47
CA ILE A 73 -1.62 -5.34 17.34
C ILE A 73 -2.01 -5.74 15.92
N PHE A 74 -1.45 -5.08 14.92
CA PHE A 74 -1.85 -5.23 13.53
C PHE A 74 -0.63 -5.30 12.61
N ASN A 75 -0.78 -5.92 11.44
CA ASN A 75 0.27 -5.97 10.42
C ASN A 75 -0.20 -5.26 9.15
N LEU A 76 0.57 -4.28 8.71
CA LEU A 76 0.46 -3.66 7.40
C LEU A 76 1.30 -4.42 6.38
N LYS A 77 0.89 -4.32 5.13
CA LYS A 77 1.58 -4.92 3.99
C LYS A 77 2.32 -3.88 3.18
N ASN A 78 3.21 -4.32 2.35
CA ASN A 78 3.84 -3.47 1.35
C ASN A 78 2.76 -2.75 0.51
N ASN A 79 2.96 -1.46 0.31
CA ASN A 79 2.05 -0.53 -0.38
C ASN A 79 0.76 -0.15 0.38
N ASP A 80 0.66 -0.44 1.66
CA ASP A 80 -0.39 0.16 2.48
C ASP A 80 -0.02 1.62 2.77
N SER A 81 -1.01 2.51 2.71
CA SER A 81 -0.85 3.93 3.04
C SER A 81 -1.27 4.17 4.48
N ILE A 82 -0.56 5.06 5.17
CA ILE A 82 -0.82 5.44 6.56
C ILE A 82 -0.56 6.93 6.74
N GLU A 83 -1.22 7.55 7.71
CA GLU A 83 -1.00 8.93 8.09
C GLU A 83 -0.06 8.99 9.30
N ILE A 84 0.94 9.84 9.25
CA ILE A 84 1.90 10.09 10.32
C ILE A 84 1.64 11.46 10.92
N LEU A 85 1.48 11.50 12.23
CA LEU A 85 1.28 12.74 12.98
C LEU A 85 2.57 13.56 12.97
N LEU A 86 2.43 14.87 12.76
CA LEU A 86 3.52 15.83 12.90
C LEU A 86 3.54 16.43 14.29
N GLU A 87 4.72 16.77 14.78
CA GLU A 87 4.87 17.53 16.02
C GLU A 87 4.16 18.88 15.93
N LYS A 88 3.70 19.41 17.05
CA LYS A 88 3.13 20.74 17.12
C LYS A 88 4.19 21.75 16.69
N ASP A 89 3.78 22.69 15.85
CA ASP A 89 4.62 23.80 15.37
C ASP A 89 5.88 23.38 14.55
N SER A 90 5.94 22.12 14.11
CA SER A 90 7.05 21.56 13.32
C SER A 90 6.51 20.75 12.12
N ASP A 91 7.28 20.65 11.04
CA ASP A 91 7.01 19.73 9.94
C ASP A 91 7.70 18.37 10.15
N GLU A 92 8.26 18.15 11.35
CA GLU A 92 8.86 16.88 11.72
C GLU A 92 7.82 15.90 12.24
N PRO A 93 7.99 14.60 11.96
CA PRO A 93 7.12 13.56 12.50
C PRO A 93 7.23 13.43 14.01
N ASP A 94 6.11 13.17 14.69
CA ASP A 94 6.11 12.82 16.11
C ASP A 94 6.78 11.45 16.32
N ARG A 95 7.83 11.41 17.15
CA ARG A 95 8.73 10.26 17.35
C ARG A 95 8.75 9.76 18.78
N ASN A 96 8.73 8.43 18.92
CA ASN A 96 9.07 7.77 20.17
C ASN A 96 10.45 7.10 20.06
N LEU A 97 11.41 7.60 20.83
CA LEU A 97 12.81 7.15 20.81
C LEU A 97 13.13 6.17 21.95
N ASP A 98 12.24 5.97 22.92
CA ASP A 98 12.52 5.17 24.12
C ASP A 98 12.69 3.67 23.80
N ASN A 99 11.97 3.17 22.78
CA ASN A 99 11.97 1.76 22.38
C ASN A 99 12.48 1.54 20.95
N GLY A 100 13.26 2.46 20.41
CA GLY A 100 13.69 2.49 19.02
C GLY A 100 13.12 3.74 18.31
N THR A 101 13.26 3.81 17.00
CA THR A 101 12.69 4.92 16.25
C THR A 101 11.32 4.52 15.72
N TYR A 102 10.29 4.98 16.40
CA TYR A 102 8.90 4.79 15.98
C TYR A 102 8.26 6.14 15.68
N LEU A 103 7.41 6.19 14.67
CA LEU A 103 6.61 7.35 14.31
C LEU A 103 5.18 7.14 14.78
N HIS A 104 4.56 8.24 15.24
CA HIS A 104 3.16 8.27 15.63
C HIS A 104 2.29 8.20 14.36
N ALA A 105 1.55 7.14 14.21
CA ALA A 105 0.76 6.82 13.02
C ALA A 105 -0.73 6.77 13.36
N VAL A 106 -1.57 7.20 12.42
CA VAL A 106 -3.02 7.05 12.49
C VAL A 106 -3.49 6.11 11.38
N TYR A 107 -4.19 5.06 11.78
CA TYR A 107 -4.77 4.08 10.87
C TYR A 107 -6.20 3.75 11.30
N ASP A 108 -7.17 3.89 10.38
CA ASP A 108 -8.60 3.74 10.68
C ASP A 108 -9.07 4.59 11.90
N SER A 109 -8.53 5.82 12.02
CA SER A 109 -8.83 6.75 13.13
C SER A 109 -8.37 6.27 14.50
N VAL A 110 -7.40 5.40 14.57
CA VAL A 110 -6.77 4.90 15.80
C VAL A 110 -5.28 5.23 15.78
N ASP A 111 -4.77 5.67 16.93
CA ASP A 111 -3.36 6.01 17.12
C ASP A 111 -2.52 4.77 17.34
N PHE A 112 -1.41 4.69 16.61
CA PHE A 112 -0.43 3.61 16.67
C PHE A 112 0.99 4.14 16.59
N TRP A 113 1.95 3.26 16.80
CA TRP A 113 3.36 3.49 16.54
C TRP A 113 3.83 2.55 15.43
N ILE A 114 4.58 3.07 14.47
CA ILE A 114 5.14 2.31 13.35
C ILE A 114 6.66 2.49 13.27
N PRO A 115 7.47 1.45 12.99
CA PRO A 115 8.90 1.61 12.79
C PRO A 115 9.21 2.54 11.60
N GLU A 116 10.00 3.58 11.82
CA GLU A 116 10.44 4.51 10.77
C GLU A 116 11.21 3.79 9.65
N SER A 117 11.93 2.72 10.01
CA SER A 117 12.68 1.89 9.07
C SER A 117 11.85 1.22 7.98
N ASP A 118 10.54 1.15 8.14
CA ASP A 118 9.65 0.35 7.31
C ASP A 118 8.85 1.19 6.31
N ILE A 119 8.90 2.53 6.41
CA ILE A 119 8.04 3.45 5.66
C ILE A 119 8.83 4.52 4.91
N ALA A 120 8.21 5.08 3.88
CA ALA A 120 8.66 6.29 3.19
C ALA A 120 7.65 7.42 3.43
N LEU A 121 8.11 8.52 4.02
CA LEU A 121 7.31 9.72 4.30
C LEU A 121 7.09 10.56 3.05
N SER A 122 5.98 11.29 2.99
CA SER A 122 5.65 12.26 1.92
C SER A 122 5.82 11.68 0.52
N SER A 123 5.43 10.43 0.33
CA SER A 123 5.75 9.69 -0.88
C SER A 123 4.52 9.04 -1.49
N GLU A 124 4.56 8.89 -2.81
CA GLU A 124 3.56 8.21 -3.62
C GLU A 124 4.05 6.84 -4.08
N SER A 125 3.12 5.90 -4.21
CA SER A 125 3.42 4.56 -4.69
C SER A 125 3.84 4.59 -6.15
N ALA A 126 4.89 3.83 -6.47
CA ALA A 126 5.28 3.52 -7.84
C ALA A 126 5.76 2.07 -7.93
N ILE A 127 5.79 1.54 -9.14
CA ILE A 127 6.24 0.18 -9.38
C ILE A 127 7.32 0.17 -10.48
N VAL A 128 8.33 -0.65 -10.27
CA VAL A 128 9.43 -0.82 -11.23
C VAL A 128 8.93 -1.60 -12.44
N ILE A 129 8.94 -0.98 -13.61
CA ILE A 129 8.51 -1.58 -14.89
C ILE A 129 9.67 -2.03 -15.78
N PHE A 130 10.91 -1.66 -15.43
CA PHE A 130 12.15 -2.20 -16.00
C PHE A 130 13.18 -2.39 -14.89
N ASP A 131 13.94 -3.47 -14.97
CA ASP A 131 15.06 -3.69 -14.04
C ASP A 131 15.98 -2.46 -14.01
N ALA A 132 16.15 -1.86 -12.84
CA ALA A 132 16.84 -0.59 -12.66
C ALA A 132 18.07 -0.72 -11.75
N ALA A 133 19.23 -0.29 -12.22
CA ALA A 133 20.39 -0.11 -11.35
C ALA A 133 20.16 1.05 -10.38
N LEU A 134 20.59 0.89 -9.13
CA LEU A 134 20.53 1.92 -8.09
C LEU A 134 21.84 2.71 -8.07
N TYR A 135 21.72 4.03 -7.84
CA TYR A 135 22.83 4.95 -7.73
C TYR A 135 22.76 5.71 -6.39
N GLU A 136 23.92 6.14 -5.92
CA GLU A 136 24.07 6.92 -4.68
C GLU A 136 23.87 8.43 -4.92
N ASP A 137 24.03 8.87 -6.16
CA ASP A 137 23.97 10.29 -6.54
C ASP A 137 22.99 10.54 -7.71
N ALA A 138 22.48 11.77 -7.78
CA ALA A 138 21.56 12.23 -8.80
C ALA A 138 22.18 12.33 -10.21
N GLN A 139 23.50 12.35 -10.32
CA GLN A 139 24.23 12.37 -11.58
C GLN A 139 24.30 10.97 -12.20
N LEU A 140 23.90 9.93 -11.48
CA LEU A 140 23.96 8.52 -11.89
C LEU A 140 25.38 8.04 -12.23
N LEU A 141 26.40 8.60 -11.55
CA LEU A 141 27.80 8.29 -11.75
C LEU A 141 28.33 7.23 -10.77
N SER A 142 27.73 7.15 -9.59
CA SER A 142 28.14 6.25 -8.50
C SER A 142 27.10 5.13 -8.33
N PRO A 143 27.26 3.98 -9.01
CA PRO A 143 26.37 2.84 -8.78
C PRO A 143 26.49 2.37 -7.33
N LYS A 144 25.35 2.02 -6.71
CA LYS A 144 25.36 1.41 -5.39
C LYS A 144 26.11 0.08 -5.41
N THR A 145 26.99 -0.11 -4.43
CA THR A 145 27.83 -1.31 -4.29
C THR A 145 27.53 -2.09 -3.02
N ASP A 146 26.77 -1.49 -2.10
CA ASP A 146 26.39 -2.06 -0.81
C ASP A 146 24.88 -2.24 -0.68
N GLY A 147 24.45 -3.35 -0.09
CA GLY A 147 23.03 -3.70 0.06
C GLY A 147 22.37 -4.06 -1.26
N LEU A 148 21.16 -3.54 -1.49
CA LEU A 148 20.45 -3.73 -2.74
C LEU A 148 21.03 -2.81 -3.82
N THR A 149 21.61 -3.38 -4.87
CA THR A 149 22.27 -2.63 -5.96
C THR A 149 21.39 -2.48 -7.21
N LYS A 150 20.30 -3.23 -7.29
CA LYS A 150 19.40 -3.27 -8.45
C LYS A 150 17.97 -3.59 -8.02
N LEU A 151 17.02 -2.83 -8.54
CA LEU A 151 15.59 -3.11 -8.41
C LEU A 151 15.14 -4.01 -9.56
N LYS A 152 14.27 -4.94 -9.24
CA LYS A 152 13.68 -5.87 -10.20
C LYS A 152 12.33 -5.38 -10.67
N PHE A 153 11.94 -5.77 -11.88
CA PHE A 153 10.59 -5.62 -12.38
C PHE A 153 9.56 -6.10 -11.34
N GLY A 154 8.51 -5.32 -11.13
CA GLY A 154 7.46 -5.60 -10.13
C GLY A 154 7.80 -5.19 -8.70
N THR A 155 8.99 -4.62 -8.43
CA THR A 155 9.31 -4.09 -7.11
C THR A 155 8.51 -2.81 -6.85
N ILE A 156 7.78 -2.77 -5.72
CA ILE A 156 7.12 -1.56 -5.25
C ILE A 156 8.16 -0.63 -4.63
N VAL A 157 8.10 0.62 -5.00
CA VAL A 157 8.95 1.71 -4.50
C VAL A 157 8.08 2.92 -4.18
N ALA A 158 8.62 3.89 -3.47
CA ALA A 158 7.97 5.17 -3.27
C ALA A 158 8.76 6.28 -3.97
N ARG A 159 8.05 7.27 -4.51
CA ARG A 159 8.63 8.48 -5.11
C ARG A 159 8.17 9.70 -4.33
N ASN A 160 9.01 10.71 -4.24
CA ASN A 160 8.52 12.02 -3.82
C ASN A 160 7.56 12.55 -4.89
N PRO A 161 6.37 13.03 -4.53
CA PRO A 161 5.48 13.65 -5.48
C PRO A 161 6.23 14.80 -6.16
N GLN A 162 6.23 14.79 -7.49
CA GLN A 162 6.79 15.90 -8.23
C GLN A 162 5.95 17.13 -7.92
N SER A 163 6.59 18.21 -7.44
CA SER A 163 5.86 19.47 -7.26
C SER A 163 5.34 19.91 -8.63
N GLU A 164 4.02 20.05 -8.77
CA GLU A 164 3.33 20.45 -10.00
C GLU A 164 3.82 21.80 -10.58
N ASN A 165 4.63 22.53 -9.82
CA ASN A 165 5.13 23.86 -10.16
C ASN A 165 6.53 23.87 -10.78
N GLN A 166 7.16 22.71 -10.97
CA GLN A 166 8.40 22.64 -11.74
C GLN A 166 8.10 22.28 -13.20
N GLU A 167 7.73 23.28 -14.02
CA GLU A 167 7.99 23.28 -15.48
C GLU A 167 9.50 23.23 -15.68
N SER A 168 10.15 22.23 -15.22
CA SER A 168 11.58 22.04 -15.30
C SER A 168 11.90 20.98 -16.35
N GLU A 169 13.04 21.17 -16.97
CA GLU A 169 13.68 20.25 -17.93
C GLU A 169 13.48 18.79 -17.49
N PRO A 170 13.34 17.85 -18.44
CA PRO A 170 13.17 16.45 -18.12
C PRO A 170 14.25 16.02 -17.13
N GLN A 171 13.84 15.59 -15.94
CA GLN A 171 14.77 15.17 -14.90
C GLN A 171 15.65 14.03 -15.42
N SER A 172 16.96 14.15 -15.20
CA SER A 172 17.92 13.14 -15.61
C SER A 172 17.92 11.90 -14.70
N TYR A 173 17.15 11.91 -13.61
CA TYR A 173 17.05 10.86 -12.61
C TYR A 173 15.65 10.86 -11.95
N GLU A 174 15.31 9.74 -11.32
CA GLU A 174 14.19 9.62 -10.36
C GLU A 174 14.77 9.34 -8.97
N ASN A 175 14.37 10.13 -7.96
CA ASN A 175 14.65 9.85 -6.56
C ASN A 175 13.55 8.94 -6.00
N ILE A 176 13.94 7.81 -5.46
CA ILE A 176 13.04 6.79 -4.97
C ILE A 176 13.41 6.32 -3.58
N PHE A 177 12.42 5.81 -2.85
CA PHE A 177 12.60 5.03 -1.64
C PHE A 177 12.27 3.57 -1.93
N TYR A 178 13.05 2.66 -1.37
CA TYR A 178 12.88 1.23 -1.56
C TYR A 178 13.28 0.48 -0.28
N TYR A 179 12.72 -0.70 -0.08
CA TYR A 179 13.08 -1.55 1.05
C TYR A 179 14.29 -2.41 0.72
N ASP A 180 15.36 -2.24 1.48
CA ASP A 180 16.54 -3.11 1.41
C ASP A 180 16.37 -4.30 2.34
N SER A 181 16.06 -5.46 1.79
CA SER A 181 15.81 -6.68 2.56
C SER A 181 17.05 -7.20 3.29
N SER A 182 18.27 -6.85 2.84
CA SER A 182 19.52 -7.24 3.48
C SER A 182 19.79 -6.45 4.75
N LYS A 183 19.43 -5.18 4.75
CA LYS A 183 19.57 -4.26 5.89
C LYS A 183 18.29 -4.16 6.72
N LYS A 184 17.15 -4.62 6.17
CA LYS A 184 15.80 -4.54 6.76
C LYS A 184 15.37 -3.10 7.06
N ILE A 185 15.66 -2.18 6.17
CA ILE A 185 15.30 -0.77 6.28
C ILE A 185 14.89 -0.19 4.92
N VAL A 186 14.06 0.84 4.97
CA VAL A 186 13.80 1.70 3.82
C VAL A 186 15.00 2.62 3.60
N GLN A 187 15.46 2.69 2.36
CA GLN A 187 16.56 3.53 1.92
C GLN A 187 16.14 4.37 0.73
N SER A 188 16.79 5.52 0.56
CA SER A 188 16.69 6.31 -0.66
C SER A 188 17.77 5.94 -1.67
N GLY A 189 17.52 6.24 -2.93
CA GLY A 189 18.48 6.08 -4.02
C GLY A 189 17.97 6.71 -5.30
N PHE A 190 18.79 6.67 -6.32
CA PHE A 190 18.49 7.26 -7.62
C PHE A 190 18.46 6.18 -8.70
N ILE A 191 17.56 6.33 -9.66
CA ILE A 191 17.46 5.48 -10.84
C ILE A 191 17.31 6.31 -12.10
N LYS A 192 17.47 5.69 -13.26
CA LYS A 192 17.18 6.34 -14.54
C LYS A 192 15.69 6.58 -14.68
N PRO A 193 15.28 7.73 -15.25
CA PRO A 193 13.87 8.05 -15.49
C PRO A 193 13.22 7.01 -16.43
N GLY A 194 11.91 6.82 -16.24
CA GLY A 194 11.11 5.91 -17.03
C GLY A 194 11.25 4.43 -16.67
N ASN A 195 11.93 4.11 -15.57
CA ASN A 195 12.01 2.75 -15.05
C ASN A 195 10.89 2.41 -14.07
N THR A 196 10.08 3.40 -13.68
CA THR A 196 8.91 3.21 -12.79
C THR A 196 7.62 3.67 -13.45
N SER A 197 6.50 3.18 -12.95
CA SER A 197 5.15 3.64 -13.25
C SER A 197 4.42 3.97 -11.94
N ASP A 198 3.74 5.09 -11.93
CA ASP A 198 2.84 5.55 -10.85
C ASP A 198 1.37 5.31 -11.17
N LYS A 199 1.08 4.66 -12.30
CA LYS A 199 -0.30 4.34 -12.68
C LYS A 199 -0.87 3.28 -11.76
N ASP A 200 -1.98 3.57 -11.11
CA ASP A 200 -2.70 2.62 -10.25
C ASP A 200 -2.98 1.30 -10.95
N ASP A 201 -3.36 1.34 -12.23
CA ASP A 201 -3.62 0.14 -13.03
C ASP A 201 -2.37 -0.76 -13.16
N ASP A 202 -1.19 -0.17 -13.37
CA ASP A 202 0.07 -0.91 -13.45
C ASP A 202 0.42 -1.54 -12.09
N ILE A 203 0.27 -0.77 -11.01
CA ILE A 203 0.55 -1.20 -9.65
C ILE A 203 -0.35 -2.39 -9.28
N GLU A 204 -1.66 -2.27 -9.50
CA GLU A 204 -2.62 -3.31 -9.14
C GLU A 204 -2.45 -4.58 -10.00
N VAL A 205 -2.20 -4.43 -11.31
CA VAL A 205 -1.98 -5.59 -12.18
C VAL A 205 -0.68 -6.32 -11.83
N LEU A 206 0.41 -5.61 -11.52
CA LEU A 206 1.65 -6.26 -11.10
C LEU A 206 1.54 -6.95 -9.73
N LYS A 207 0.77 -6.42 -8.79
CA LYS A 207 0.41 -7.15 -7.56
C LYS A 207 -0.32 -8.46 -7.87
N ILE A 208 -1.21 -8.45 -8.86
CA ILE A 208 -1.93 -9.66 -9.30
C ILE A 208 -0.94 -10.63 -9.96
N VAL A 209 -0.03 -10.17 -10.81
CA VAL A 209 1.02 -10.99 -11.45
C VAL A 209 1.86 -11.71 -10.38
N GLU A 210 2.31 -11.01 -9.34
CA GLU A 210 3.05 -11.62 -8.23
C GLU A 210 2.21 -12.70 -7.49
N GLN A 211 0.92 -12.44 -7.26
CA GLN A 211 0.03 -13.44 -6.68
C GLN A 211 -0.14 -14.66 -7.61
N LEU A 212 -0.22 -14.45 -8.93
CA LEU A 212 -0.35 -15.53 -9.91
C LEU A 212 0.87 -16.47 -9.92
N LYS A 213 2.09 -15.94 -9.73
CA LYS A 213 3.33 -16.75 -9.67
C LYS A 213 3.31 -17.78 -8.54
N VAL A 214 2.66 -17.49 -7.43
CA VAL A 214 2.60 -18.38 -6.24
C VAL A 214 1.29 -19.16 -6.13
N THR A 215 0.25 -18.76 -6.86
CA THR A 215 -1.09 -19.37 -6.80
C THR A 215 -1.17 -20.61 -7.69
N LYS A 216 -1.33 -21.78 -7.09
CA LYS A 216 -1.39 -23.08 -7.83
C LYS A 216 -2.81 -23.52 -8.20
N LYS A 217 -3.83 -23.12 -7.42
CA LYS A 217 -5.20 -23.56 -7.65
C LYS A 217 -5.83 -22.83 -8.84
N ALA A 218 -6.38 -23.57 -9.80
CA ALA A 218 -6.95 -23.01 -11.02
C ALA A 218 -8.12 -22.05 -10.75
N VAL A 219 -8.97 -22.30 -9.76
CA VAL A 219 -10.09 -21.42 -9.38
C VAL A 219 -9.55 -20.08 -8.88
N ASP A 220 -8.56 -20.10 -8.00
CA ASP A 220 -7.97 -18.87 -7.43
C ASP A 220 -7.25 -18.06 -8.52
N ARG A 221 -6.53 -18.74 -9.43
CA ARG A 221 -5.91 -18.09 -10.61
C ARG A 221 -6.95 -17.43 -11.52
N ASN A 222 -8.06 -18.10 -11.79
CA ASN A 222 -9.16 -17.53 -12.60
C ASN A 222 -9.73 -16.27 -11.95
N ASN A 223 -9.91 -16.26 -10.64
CA ASN A 223 -10.39 -15.09 -9.91
C ASN A 223 -9.38 -13.92 -10.01
N LEU A 224 -8.07 -14.20 -9.97
CA LEU A 224 -7.02 -13.19 -10.14
C LEU A 224 -7.04 -12.60 -11.55
N PHE A 225 -7.16 -13.41 -12.59
CA PHE A 225 -7.31 -12.92 -13.97
C PHE A 225 -8.57 -12.06 -14.14
N ALA A 226 -9.71 -12.51 -13.64
CA ALA A 226 -10.96 -11.72 -13.70
C ALA A 226 -10.86 -10.39 -12.94
N ARG A 227 -10.01 -10.31 -11.90
CA ARG A 227 -9.69 -9.03 -11.25
C ARG A 227 -8.82 -8.15 -12.15
N ALA A 228 -7.80 -8.72 -12.81
CA ALA A 228 -6.89 -8.00 -13.68
C ALA A 228 -7.60 -7.39 -14.90
N GLU A 229 -8.65 -8.03 -15.43
CA GLU A 229 -9.46 -7.52 -16.55
C GLU A 229 -10.16 -6.17 -16.27
N LYS A 230 -10.25 -5.76 -15.00
CA LYS A 230 -10.86 -4.47 -14.62
C LYS A 230 -9.94 -3.28 -14.82
N TYR A 231 -8.66 -3.52 -15.05
CA TYR A 231 -7.61 -2.51 -15.16
C TYR A 231 -7.14 -2.37 -16.61
N ASN A 232 -6.61 -1.21 -16.93
CA ASN A 232 -6.02 -0.92 -18.24
C ASN A 232 -4.51 -0.62 -18.10
N PRO A 233 -3.69 -1.63 -17.83
CA PRO A 233 -2.27 -1.45 -17.58
C PRO A 233 -1.52 -1.03 -18.85
N SER A 234 -0.32 -0.52 -18.66
CA SER A 234 0.62 -0.23 -19.75
C SER A 234 0.95 -1.51 -20.55
N PRO A 235 1.35 -1.38 -21.81
CA PRO A 235 1.62 -2.55 -22.67
C PRO A 235 2.62 -3.55 -22.08
N LEU A 236 3.61 -3.04 -21.34
CA LEU A 236 4.65 -3.87 -20.71
C LEU A 236 4.09 -4.70 -19.55
N VAL A 237 3.28 -4.07 -18.69
CA VAL A 237 2.62 -4.74 -17.57
C VAL A 237 1.58 -5.74 -18.08
N LYS A 238 0.89 -5.39 -19.16
CA LYS A 238 -0.03 -6.31 -19.84
C LYS A 238 0.69 -7.54 -20.35
N ALA A 239 1.85 -7.39 -21.00
CA ALA A 239 2.65 -8.52 -21.46
C ALA A 239 3.03 -9.46 -20.31
N ALA A 240 3.43 -8.92 -19.16
CA ALA A 240 3.74 -9.73 -17.98
C ALA A 240 2.53 -10.51 -17.43
N LEU A 241 1.32 -9.95 -17.54
CA LEU A 241 0.07 -10.65 -17.21
C LEU A 241 -0.24 -11.76 -18.23
N ASP A 242 -0.06 -11.47 -19.51
CA ASP A 242 -0.31 -12.42 -20.61
C ASP A 242 0.63 -13.62 -20.51
N ASP A 243 1.90 -13.44 -20.11
CA ASP A 243 2.84 -14.54 -19.84
C ASP A 243 2.30 -15.52 -18.79
N GLN A 244 1.63 -15.01 -17.75
CA GLN A 244 1.00 -15.88 -16.74
C GLN A 244 -0.22 -16.65 -17.30
N MET A 245 -0.88 -16.14 -18.34
CA MET A 245 -1.96 -16.85 -19.06
C MET A 245 -1.43 -17.98 -19.92
N VAL A 246 -0.31 -17.80 -20.59
CA VAL A 246 0.31 -18.86 -21.43
C VAL A 246 0.71 -20.04 -20.54
N GLU A 247 1.31 -19.80 -19.39
CA GLU A 247 1.63 -20.84 -18.41
C GLU A 247 0.37 -21.61 -17.96
N LYS A 248 -0.76 -20.91 -17.79
CA LYS A 248 -2.06 -21.53 -17.47
C LYS A 248 -2.59 -22.44 -18.58
N LEU A 249 -2.48 -22.03 -19.84
CA LEU A 249 -2.94 -22.82 -20.97
C LEU A 249 -2.14 -24.12 -21.09
N SER A 250 -0.83 -24.09 -20.91
CA SER A 250 0.01 -25.28 -20.91
C SER A 250 -0.35 -26.24 -19.76
N TYR A 251 -0.60 -25.72 -18.57
CA TYR A 251 -1.01 -26.52 -17.40
C TYR A 251 -2.40 -27.20 -17.61
N ASN A 252 -3.37 -26.44 -18.12
CA ASN A 252 -4.69 -27.01 -18.44
C ASN A 252 -4.64 -28.05 -19.55
N TYR A 253 -3.78 -27.87 -20.55
CA TYR A 253 -3.60 -28.84 -21.64
C TYR A 253 -3.08 -30.17 -21.11
N GLU A 254 -2.09 -30.17 -20.22
CA GLU A 254 -1.58 -31.40 -19.60
C GLU A 254 -2.65 -32.12 -18.76
N GLU A 255 -3.47 -31.40 -17.97
CA GLU A 255 -4.57 -31.99 -17.20
C GLU A 255 -5.64 -32.60 -18.12
N VAL A 256 -6.00 -31.89 -19.19
CA VAL A 256 -6.98 -32.38 -20.18
C VAL A 256 -6.43 -33.62 -20.89
N VAL A 257 -5.18 -33.62 -21.30
CA VAL A 257 -4.53 -34.78 -21.92
C VAL A 257 -4.49 -35.98 -20.96
N LYS A 258 -4.11 -35.78 -19.69
CA LYS A 258 -4.12 -36.82 -18.66
C LYS A 258 -5.52 -37.36 -18.39
N SER A 259 -6.54 -36.50 -18.37
CA SER A 259 -7.95 -36.89 -18.20
C SER A 259 -8.45 -37.68 -19.39
N LEU A 260 -8.18 -37.27 -20.60
CA LEU A 260 -8.55 -37.96 -21.85
C LEU A 260 -7.82 -39.31 -21.94
N GLN A 261 -6.56 -39.40 -21.62
CA GLN A 261 -5.81 -40.66 -21.59
C GLN A 261 -6.40 -41.63 -20.56
N LYS A 262 -6.78 -41.15 -19.38
CA LYS A 262 -7.45 -41.95 -18.34
C LYS A 262 -8.83 -42.47 -18.82
N GLN A 263 -9.59 -41.62 -19.51
CA GLN A 263 -10.89 -42.01 -20.07
C GLN A 263 -10.80 -43.01 -21.23
N LEU A 264 -9.82 -42.83 -22.12
CA LEU A 264 -9.65 -43.65 -23.32
C LEU A 264 -9.02 -45.01 -23.03
N TYR A 265 -8.11 -45.09 -22.09
CA TYR A 265 -7.30 -46.29 -21.88
C TYR A 265 -7.50 -46.92 -20.50
N GLY A 266 -8.20 -46.24 -19.56
CA GLY A 266 -8.43 -46.77 -18.22
C GLY A 266 -7.17 -46.98 -17.38
N VAL A 267 -6.01 -46.43 -17.84
CA VAL A 267 -4.69 -46.71 -17.28
C VAL A 267 -4.03 -45.39 -16.89
N HIS A 268 -3.31 -45.38 -15.78
CA HIS A 268 -2.46 -44.22 -15.40
C HIS A 268 -1.31 -44.04 -16.39
N VAL A 269 -1.03 -42.77 -16.77
CA VAL A 269 0.04 -42.40 -17.74
C VAL A 269 1.39 -43.01 -17.36
N ASN A 270 1.66 -43.20 -16.08
CA ASN A 270 2.89 -43.82 -15.58
C ASN A 270 2.99 -45.34 -15.94
N GLU A 271 1.88 -46.01 -16.23
CA GLU A 271 1.87 -47.42 -16.66
C GLU A 271 2.10 -47.56 -18.16
N LEU A 272 1.79 -46.51 -18.94
CA LEU A 272 2.08 -46.48 -20.40
C LEU A 272 3.55 -46.21 -20.73
N LEU A 273 4.29 -45.56 -19.81
CA LEU A 273 5.72 -45.29 -20.01
C LEU A 273 6.62 -46.48 -19.62
N THR A 274 6.05 -47.54 -19.04
CA THR A 274 6.75 -48.83 -18.87
C THR A 274 6.46 -49.76 -20.05
N VAL A 275 6.50 -49.25 -21.28
CA VAL A 275 6.61 -50.10 -22.44
C VAL A 275 7.95 -50.81 -22.33
N ASP A 276 7.86 -52.09 -22.11
CA ASP A 276 8.97 -53.02 -22.04
C ASP A 276 9.82 -52.87 -23.33
N GLN A 277 10.90 -52.11 -23.25
CA GLN A 277 11.83 -51.90 -24.38
C GLN A 277 12.47 -53.22 -24.84
N SER A 278 12.26 -54.33 -24.10
CA SER A 278 12.73 -55.66 -24.52
C SER A 278 11.86 -56.26 -25.68
N LYS A 279 10.79 -55.59 -26.07
CA LYS A 279 9.90 -56.05 -27.19
C LYS A 279 9.91 -55.08 -28.32
N ASP A 280 11.01 -54.38 -28.58
CA ASP A 280 11.14 -53.63 -29.80
C ASP A 280 11.25 -54.60 -31.02
N PRO A 281 10.20 -54.66 -31.87
CA PRO A 281 10.21 -55.56 -33.04
C PRO A 281 11.20 -55.11 -34.09
N PHE A 282 11.92 -53.97 -33.92
CA PHE A 282 12.92 -53.45 -34.84
C PHE A 282 14.35 -53.49 -34.28
N ALA A 283 14.55 -54.03 -33.07
CA ALA A 283 15.89 -54.27 -32.52
C ALA A 283 16.46 -55.58 -33.10
N ASN A 284 16.87 -55.55 -34.38
CA ASN A 284 17.76 -56.52 -35.04
C ASN A 284 18.89 -55.78 -35.76
#